data_2c922871c5171c78eb5e72fbef852ba2
#
_entry.id   2c922871c5171c78eb5e72fbef852ba2
#
_cell.length_a   1.000
_cell.length_b   1.000
_cell.length_c   1.000
_cell.angle_alpha   90.00
_cell.angle_beta   90.00
_cell.angle_gamma   90.00
#
_symmetry.space_group_name_H-M   'P 1'
#
loop_
_entity.id
_entity.type
_entity.pdbx_description
1 polymer ?
#
loop_
_entity_poly.entity_id
_entity_poly.type
_entity_poly.pdbx_seq_one_letter_code
_entity_poly.pdbx_strand_id
1 'polypeptide(L)'
;MLKNKLGINNPIELAKEEERITKTKAIELFKTKKLETFEVGTFKGLSQIHKYLFEDVYEFAGKIREENISKNNFRFASAMYLKEALNKIDKMPQSNFDEIIEKYIEMNIAHSFREGNGRSTRIWLDMILKNEINKVVDWSKISKEDYLLAMERSPVKNIEIKFLIKNALTDKIDDRQVYMKGIDASYNYEGYNLYNAEDLENKN
;
A
#
# COMPACT_ATOMS: atom_id res chain seq x y z
N MET A 1 -15.76 -10.14 -11.29
CA MET A 1 -14.78 -10.67 -10.33
C MET A 1 -13.43 -10.78 -11.01
N LEU A 2 -12.32 -10.52 -10.31
CA LEU A 2 -10.98 -10.66 -10.86
C LEU A 2 -10.62 -12.15 -11.06
N LYS A 3 -9.96 -12.45 -12.19
CA LYS A 3 -9.39 -13.78 -12.42
C LYS A 3 -8.27 -14.02 -11.42
N ASN A 4 -8.34 -15.13 -10.70
CA ASN A 4 -7.38 -15.49 -9.66
C ASN A 4 -6.77 -16.87 -9.91
N LYS A 5 -5.63 -17.14 -9.29
CA LYS A 5 -4.89 -18.41 -9.40
C LYS A 5 -5.47 -19.52 -8.51
N LEU A 6 -6.33 -19.14 -7.55
CA LEU A 6 -6.91 -20.06 -6.58
C LEU A 6 -8.09 -20.87 -7.16
N GLY A 7 -8.58 -20.49 -8.35
CA GLY A 7 -9.75 -21.12 -8.96
C GLY A 7 -11.07 -20.81 -8.24
N ILE A 8 -11.08 -19.78 -7.37
CA ILE A 8 -12.26 -19.40 -6.59
C ILE A 8 -13.19 -18.55 -7.45
N ASN A 9 -14.46 -18.96 -7.51
CA ASN A 9 -15.51 -18.27 -8.27
C ASN A 9 -16.52 -17.51 -7.41
N ASN A 10 -16.42 -17.60 -6.09
CA ASN A 10 -17.24 -16.86 -5.14
C ASN A 10 -16.48 -15.60 -4.67
N PRO A 11 -17.04 -14.37 -4.84
CA PRO A 11 -16.36 -13.13 -4.46
C PRO A 11 -16.05 -13.03 -2.96
N ILE A 12 -16.93 -13.53 -2.11
CA ILE A 12 -16.75 -13.47 -0.64
C ILE A 12 -15.61 -14.42 -0.21
N GLU A 13 -15.61 -15.62 -0.79
CA GLU A 13 -14.55 -16.60 -0.53
C GLU A 13 -13.21 -16.11 -1.05
N LEU A 14 -13.19 -15.51 -2.25
CA LEU A 14 -11.97 -14.92 -2.80
C LEU A 14 -11.43 -13.82 -1.90
N ALA A 15 -12.28 -12.89 -1.44
CA ALA A 15 -11.86 -11.81 -0.56
C ALA A 15 -11.27 -12.36 0.76
N LYS A 16 -11.87 -13.41 1.32
CA LYS A 16 -11.38 -14.07 2.53
C LYS A 16 -9.99 -14.69 2.33
N GLU A 17 -9.81 -15.47 1.25
CA GLU A 17 -8.52 -16.12 0.98
C GLU A 17 -7.45 -15.12 0.54
N GLU A 18 -7.82 -14.10 -0.22
CA GLU A 18 -6.94 -12.99 -0.56
C GLU A 18 -6.42 -12.29 0.70
N GLU A 19 -7.32 -11.93 1.64
CA GLU A 19 -6.91 -11.31 2.90
C GLU A 19 -5.92 -12.21 3.64
N ARG A 20 -6.26 -13.48 3.83
CA ARG A 20 -5.42 -14.44 4.55
C ARG A 20 -4.03 -14.55 3.93
N ILE A 21 -3.95 -14.82 2.64
CA ILE A 21 -2.68 -15.03 1.93
C ILE A 21 -1.84 -13.77 1.93
N THR A 22 -2.41 -12.64 1.49
CA THR A 22 -1.65 -11.41 1.31
C THR A 22 -1.25 -10.77 2.65
N LYS A 23 -2.06 -10.92 3.70
CA LYS A 23 -1.71 -10.46 5.05
C LYS A 23 -0.58 -11.31 5.64
N THR A 24 -0.61 -12.64 5.45
CA THR A 24 0.51 -13.52 5.82
C THR A 24 1.81 -13.10 5.12
N LYS A 25 1.75 -12.83 3.83
CA LYS A 25 2.91 -12.32 3.07
C LYS A 25 3.41 -10.97 3.59
N ALA A 26 2.52 -10.06 4.01
CA ALA A 26 2.92 -8.79 4.62
C ALA A 26 3.67 -9.02 5.95
N ILE A 27 3.23 -9.96 6.77
CA ILE A 27 3.92 -10.35 8.01
C ILE A 27 5.32 -10.92 7.70
N GLU A 28 5.42 -11.79 6.70
CA GLU A 28 6.69 -12.37 6.25
C GLU A 28 7.69 -11.32 5.77
N LEU A 29 7.24 -10.26 5.09
CA LEU A 29 8.09 -9.14 4.67
C LEU A 29 8.86 -8.53 5.86
N PHE A 30 8.19 -8.36 6.99
CA PHE A 30 8.81 -7.84 8.21
C PHE A 30 9.75 -8.87 8.84
N LYS A 31 9.27 -10.10 9.06
CA LYS A 31 10.03 -11.18 9.74
C LYS A 31 11.34 -11.52 9.02
N THR A 32 11.30 -11.56 7.70
CA THR A 32 12.44 -11.93 6.86
C THR A 32 13.32 -10.75 6.46
N LYS A 33 12.94 -9.52 6.83
CA LYS A 33 13.57 -8.28 6.39
C LYS A 33 13.65 -8.15 4.86
N LYS A 34 12.75 -8.80 4.15
CA LYS A 34 12.72 -8.83 2.68
C LYS A 34 12.59 -7.43 2.08
N LEU A 35 11.91 -6.52 2.77
CA LEU A 35 11.77 -5.13 2.34
C LEU A 35 13.13 -4.43 2.15
N GLU A 36 14.15 -4.80 2.91
CA GLU A 36 15.49 -4.20 2.80
C GLU A 36 16.19 -4.53 1.47
N THR A 37 15.67 -5.53 0.72
CA THR A 37 16.20 -5.92 -0.61
C THR A 37 15.50 -5.23 -1.77
N PHE A 38 14.44 -4.45 -1.51
CA PHE A 38 13.64 -3.80 -2.54
C PHE A 38 14.12 -2.36 -2.79
N GLU A 39 13.90 -1.86 -3.99
CA GLU A 39 14.23 -0.46 -4.31
C GLU A 39 13.35 0.51 -3.52
N VAL A 40 13.99 1.53 -2.92
CA VAL A 40 13.28 2.53 -2.13
C VAL A 40 12.82 3.69 -3.01
N GLY A 41 11.55 4.06 -2.90
CA GLY A 41 10.99 5.26 -3.51
C GLY A 41 10.79 5.21 -5.03
N THR A 42 10.94 4.05 -5.65
CA THR A 42 10.69 3.86 -7.09
C THR A 42 9.45 3.02 -7.35
N PHE A 43 8.88 3.13 -8.55
CA PHE A 43 7.81 2.21 -8.98
C PHE A 43 8.30 0.76 -9.00
N LYS A 44 9.56 0.51 -9.32
CA LYS A 44 10.12 -0.85 -9.28
C LYS A 44 10.03 -1.43 -7.86
N GLY A 45 10.37 -0.65 -6.84
CA GLY A 45 10.21 -1.08 -5.43
C GLY A 45 8.76 -1.34 -5.07
N LEU A 46 7.84 -0.47 -5.47
CA LEU A 46 6.40 -0.69 -5.28
C LEU A 46 5.91 -1.97 -6.00
N SER A 47 6.37 -2.21 -7.22
CA SER A 47 6.08 -3.43 -7.99
C SER A 47 6.60 -4.69 -7.29
N GLN A 48 7.78 -4.64 -6.68
CA GLN A 48 8.35 -5.75 -5.90
C GLN A 48 7.49 -6.06 -4.67
N ILE A 49 7.04 -5.05 -3.93
CA ILE A 49 6.12 -5.20 -2.79
C ILE A 49 4.81 -5.85 -3.27
N HIS A 50 4.18 -5.24 -4.29
CA HIS A 50 2.91 -5.72 -4.82
C HIS A 50 3.02 -7.16 -5.33
N LYS A 51 4.08 -7.49 -6.07
CA LYS A 51 4.32 -8.84 -6.55
C LYS A 51 4.39 -9.81 -5.39
N TYR A 52 5.20 -9.51 -4.37
CA TYR A 52 5.38 -10.39 -3.21
C TYR A 52 4.08 -10.64 -2.47
N LEU A 53 3.24 -9.61 -2.29
CA LEU A 53 1.97 -9.75 -1.59
C LEU A 53 0.96 -10.59 -2.36
N PHE A 54 0.89 -10.43 -3.69
CA PHE A 54 -0.25 -10.88 -4.49
C PHE A 54 0.08 -12.01 -5.48
N GLU A 55 1.33 -12.42 -5.65
CA GLU A 55 1.74 -13.40 -6.67
C GLU A 55 1.09 -14.78 -6.52
N ASP A 56 0.70 -15.16 -5.31
CA ASP A 56 0.00 -16.43 -5.07
C ASP A 56 -1.50 -16.34 -5.37
N VAL A 57 -2.04 -15.13 -5.50
CA VAL A 57 -3.47 -14.88 -5.76
C VAL A 57 -3.73 -14.47 -7.21
N TYR A 58 -2.88 -13.62 -7.80
CA TYR A 58 -3.13 -12.99 -9.08
C TYR A 58 -1.96 -13.09 -10.07
N GLU A 59 -2.28 -13.36 -11.35
CA GLU A 59 -1.30 -13.35 -12.45
C GLU A 59 -0.77 -11.94 -12.76
N PHE A 60 -1.53 -10.90 -12.43
CA PHE A 60 -1.11 -9.51 -12.65
C PHE A 60 -0.26 -8.93 -11.52
N ALA A 61 0.08 -9.72 -10.50
CA ALA A 61 0.89 -9.24 -9.37
C ALA A 61 2.19 -8.57 -9.84
N GLY A 62 2.42 -7.34 -9.41
CA GLY A 62 3.55 -6.52 -9.81
C GLY A 62 3.49 -5.93 -11.23
N LYS A 63 2.44 -6.18 -12.00
CA LYS A 63 2.32 -5.68 -13.39
C LYS A 63 1.46 -4.43 -13.44
N ILE A 64 1.86 -3.46 -14.25
CA ILE A 64 1.07 -2.26 -14.53
C ILE A 64 -0.25 -2.68 -15.19
N ARG A 65 -1.36 -2.11 -14.73
CA ARG A 65 -2.67 -2.32 -15.34
C ARG A 65 -2.75 -1.73 -16.75
N GLU A 66 -3.54 -2.34 -17.58
CA GLU A 66 -3.81 -1.90 -18.95
C GLU A 66 -5.20 -1.27 -19.10
N GLU A 67 -6.06 -1.40 -18.08
CA GLU A 67 -7.41 -0.85 -18.09
C GLU A 67 -7.52 0.43 -17.26
N ASN A 68 -8.43 1.32 -17.68
CA ASN A 68 -8.83 2.46 -16.86
C ASN A 68 -9.68 1.98 -15.69
N ILE A 69 -9.39 2.49 -14.50
CA ILE A 69 -10.12 2.16 -13.28
C ILE A 69 -10.58 3.43 -12.56
N SER A 70 -11.66 3.29 -11.82
CA SER A 70 -12.22 4.34 -10.97
C SER A 70 -12.74 3.73 -9.66
N LYS A 71 -12.78 4.53 -8.61
CA LYS A 71 -13.41 4.16 -7.34
C LYS A 71 -14.39 5.28 -6.97
N ASN A 72 -15.66 4.94 -6.84
CA ASN A 72 -16.74 5.92 -6.69
C ASN A 72 -16.69 6.97 -7.82
N ASN A 73 -16.58 8.25 -7.47
CA ASN A 73 -16.48 9.36 -8.43
C ASN A 73 -15.02 9.74 -8.78
N PHE A 74 -14.04 9.06 -8.21
CA PHE A 74 -12.63 9.34 -8.46
C PHE A 74 -12.10 8.51 -9.61
N ARG A 75 -11.55 9.18 -10.65
CA ARG A 75 -10.84 8.55 -11.76
C ARG A 75 -9.35 8.60 -11.49
N PHE A 76 -8.72 7.44 -11.50
CA PHE A 76 -7.28 7.32 -11.43
C PHE A 76 -6.61 7.67 -12.76
N ALA A 77 -5.29 7.74 -12.79
CA ALA A 77 -4.54 8.04 -14.01
C ALA A 77 -4.95 7.11 -15.17
N SER A 78 -5.04 7.66 -16.37
CA SER A 78 -5.35 6.89 -17.56
C SER A 78 -4.27 5.84 -17.83
N ALA A 79 -4.67 4.60 -18.13
CA ALA A 79 -3.75 3.50 -18.43
C ALA A 79 -2.77 3.85 -19.57
N MET A 80 -3.22 4.61 -20.56
CA MET A 80 -2.41 5.06 -21.70
C MET A 80 -1.18 5.87 -21.26
N TYR A 81 -1.31 6.71 -20.23
CA TYR A 81 -0.24 7.60 -19.76
C TYR A 81 0.46 7.10 -18.48
N LEU A 82 0.06 5.92 -18.00
CA LEU A 82 0.49 5.43 -16.69
C LEU A 82 2.02 5.23 -16.61
N LYS A 83 2.62 4.67 -17.65
CA LYS A 83 4.08 4.50 -17.70
C LYS A 83 4.83 5.83 -17.63
N GLU A 84 4.32 6.86 -18.33
CA GLU A 84 4.93 8.19 -18.27
C GLU A 84 4.74 8.84 -16.89
N ALA A 85 3.56 8.72 -16.30
CA ALA A 85 3.30 9.20 -14.95
C ALA A 85 4.23 8.55 -13.92
N LEU A 86 4.41 7.23 -13.97
CA LEU A 86 5.32 6.51 -13.08
C LEU A 86 6.78 6.94 -13.25
N ASN A 87 7.24 7.16 -14.49
CA ASN A 87 8.58 7.70 -14.75
C ASN A 87 8.77 9.12 -14.18
N LYS A 88 7.73 9.94 -14.14
CA LYS A 88 7.77 11.25 -13.49
C LYS A 88 7.81 11.13 -11.97
N ILE A 89 6.99 10.25 -11.40
CA ILE A 89 6.95 9.98 -9.97
C ILE A 89 8.30 9.46 -9.47
N ASP A 90 8.95 8.57 -10.20
CA ASP A 90 10.27 8.05 -9.83
C ASP A 90 11.33 9.15 -9.68
N LYS A 91 11.20 10.23 -10.47
CA LYS A 91 12.11 11.38 -10.43
C LYS A 91 11.74 12.44 -9.40
N MET A 92 10.61 12.33 -8.73
CA MET A 92 10.22 13.27 -7.68
C MET A 92 11.17 13.20 -6.50
N PRO A 93 11.49 14.36 -5.86
CA PRO A 93 12.31 14.37 -4.66
C PRO A 93 11.62 13.65 -3.50
N GLN A 94 12.43 13.15 -2.57
CA GLN A 94 11.95 12.40 -1.39
C GLN A 94 12.85 12.61 -0.16
N SER A 95 13.56 13.74 -0.07
CA SER A 95 14.56 13.99 0.97
C SER A 95 13.97 14.44 2.30
N ASN A 96 12.71 14.85 2.32
CA ASN A 96 12.01 15.32 3.52
C ASN A 96 10.55 14.87 3.51
N PHE A 97 9.88 15.04 4.65
CA PHE A 97 8.51 14.61 4.86
C PHE A 97 7.53 15.14 3.78
N ASP A 98 7.61 16.43 3.45
CA ASP A 98 6.68 17.04 2.51
C ASP A 98 6.82 16.47 1.10
N GLU A 99 8.06 16.33 0.63
CA GLU A 99 8.37 15.70 -0.66
C GLU A 99 7.92 14.23 -0.72
N ILE A 100 8.15 13.48 0.35
CA ILE A 100 7.73 12.08 0.45
C ILE A 100 6.21 11.96 0.34
N ILE A 101 5.45 12.81 1.06
CA ILE A 101 3.99 12.74 1.02
C ILE A 101 3.44 13.20 -0.33
N GLU A 102 4.04 14.19 -0.97
CA GLU A 102 3.65 14.58 -2.34
C GLU A 102 3.87 13.43 -3.33
N LYS A 103 5.02 12.78 -3.26
CA LYS A 103 5.32 11.59 -4.06
C LYS A 103 4.34 10.42 -3.79
N TYR A 104 3.98 10.22 -2.53
CA TYR A 104 2.99 9.23 -2.12
C TYR A 104 1.60 9.52 -2.70
N ILE A 105 1.16 10.78 -2.69
CA ILE A 105 -0.11 11.22 -3.28
C ILE A 105 -0.13 10.92 -4.78
N GLU A 106 0.90 11.31 -5.51
CA GLU A 106 1.01 11.04 -6.95
C GLU A 106 0.99 9.54 -7.27
N MET A 107 1.64 8.71 -6.46
CA MET A 107 1.60 7.26 -6.63
C MET A 107 0.20 6.69 -6.38
N ASN A 108 -0.57 7.24 -5.42
CA ASN A 108 -1.96 6.86 -5.20
C ASN A 108 -2.87 7.30 -6.36
N ILE A 109 -2.63 8.48 -6.96
CA ILE A 109 -3.35 8.93 -8.16
C ILE A 109 -3.04 8.03 -9.36
N ALA A 110 -1.79 7.62 -9.51
CA ALA A 110 -1.37 6.68 -10.56
C ALA A 110 -2.14 5.36 -10.46
N HIS A 111 -2.29 4.82 -9.26
CA HIS A 111 -3.07 3.59 -8.97
C HIS A 111 -2.70 2.47 -9.93
N SER A 112 -1.45 2.02 -9.87
CA SER A 112 -0.74 1.32 -10.95
C SER A 112 -1.21 -0.11 -11.20
N PHE A 113 -1.89 -0.74 -10.24
CA PHE A 113 -2.29 -2.14 -10.29
C PHE A 113 -3.82 -2.28 -10.39
N ARG A 114 -4.29 -3.45 -10.80
CA ARG A 114 -5.74 -3.74 -10.88
C ARG A 114 -6.40 -3.82 -9.50
N GLU A 115 -5.68 -4.33 -8.51
CA GLU A 115 -6.11 -4.50 -7.12
C GLU A 115 -4.90 -4.33 -6.19
N GLY A 116 -5.10 -4.12 -4.88
CA GLY A 116 -4.04 -4.10 -3.87
C GLY A 116 -3.18 -2.84 -3.83
N ASN A 117 -3.54 -1.79 -4.55
CA ASN A 117 -2.76 -0.55 -4.61
C ASN A 117 -2.53 0.06 -3.22
N GLY A 118 -3.59 0.28 -2.45
CA GLY A 118 -3.48 0.93 -1.14
C GLY A 118 -2.61 0.13 -0.17
N ARG A 119 -2.79 -1.18 -0.09
CA ARG A 119 -2.01 -2.07 0.78
C ARG A 119 -0.52 -2.04 0.45
N SER A 120 -0.17 -2.09 -0.83
CA SER A 120 1.22 -2.03 -1.29
C SER A 120 1.83 -0.64 -1.12
N THR A 121 1.08 0.42 -1.44
CA THR A 121 1.60 1.79 -1.44
C THR A 121 1.85 2.30 -0.02
N ARG A 122 1.08 1.85 0.99
CA ARG A 122 1.35 2.19 2.40
C ARG A 122 2.65 1.56 2.91
N ILE A 123 2.95 0.32 2.55
CA ILE A 123 4.24 -0.32 2.86
C ILE A 123 5.39 0.41 2.13
N TRP A 124 5.19 0.79 0.88
CA TRP A 124 6.15 1.55 0.09
C TRP A 124 6.43 2.93 0.71
N LEU A 125 5.40 3.63 1.23
CA LEU A 125 5.58 4.89 1.96
C LEU A 125 6.45 4.69 3.20
N ASP A 126 6.16 3.67 4.00
CA ASP A 126 6.95 3.39 5.22
C ASP A 126 8.42 3.07 4.90
N MET A 127 8.68 2.40 3.77
CA MET A 127 10.06 2.18 3.30
C MET A 127 10.79 3.49 3.00
N ILE A 128 10.12 4.44 2.33
CA ILE A 128 10.73 5.75 2.00
C ILE A 128 10.96 6.53 3.29
N LEU A 129 9.96 6.65 4.15
CA LEU A 129 10.06 7.37 5.42
C LEU A 129 11.18 6.79 6.31
N LYS A 130 11.28 5.46 6.39
CA LYS A 130 12.33 4.78 7.14
C LYS A 130 13.71 5.13 6.60
N ASN A 131 13.90 5.06 5.28
CA ASN A 131 15.19 5.30 4.64
C ASN A 131 15.63 6.76 4.70
N GLU A 132 14.72 7.69 4.44
CA GLU A 132 15.08 9.11 4.25
C GLU A 132 15.08 9.90 5.56
N ILE A 133 14.13 9.62 6.45
CA ILE A 133 13.95 10.43 7.68
C ILE A 133 13.88 9.62 8.97
N ASN A 134 14.18 8.32 8.91
CA ASN A 134 14.19 7.40 10.06
C ASN A 134 12.87 7.40 10.85
N LYS A 135 11.74 7.38 10.16
CA LYS A 135 10.38 7.32 10.69
C LYS A 135 9.55 6.29 9.92
N VAL A 136 8.46 5.84 10.55
CA VAL A 136 7.38 5.08 9.90
C VAL A 136 6.04 5.62 10.38
N VAL A 137 4.96 5.24 9.73
CA VAL A 137 3.61 5.63 10.14
C VAL A 137 3.04 4.58 11.09
N ASP A 138 2.61 5.00 12.26
CA ASP A 138 1.73 4.19 13.10
C ASP A 138 0.29 4.29 12.57
N TRP A 139 -0.02 3.47 11.56
CA TRP A 139 -1.32 3.46 10.88
C TRP A 139 -2.50 3.21 11.83
N SER A 140 -2.27 2.58 12.98
CA SER A 140 -3.32 2.34 13.98
C SER A 140 -3.85 3.63 14.62
N LYS A 141 -3.15 4.75 14.47
CA LYS A 141 -3.56 6.08 14.96
C LYS A 141 -4.43 6.87 13.98
N ILE A 142 -4.62 6.37 12.77
CA ILE A 142 -5.42 7.06 11.75
C ILE A 142 -6.70 6.26 11.52
N SER A 143 -7.86 6.91 11.66
CA SER A 143 -9.14 6.24 11.38
C SER A 143 -9.30 5.97 9.89
N LYS A 144 -10.07 4.94 9.54
CA LYS A 144 -10.39 4.60 8.15
C LYS A 144 -11.05 5.76 7.43
N GLU A 145 -12.03 6.36 8.07
CA GLU A 145 -12.84 7.45 7.52
C GLU A 145 -11.97 8.67 7.22
N ASP A 146 -11.15 9.09 8.19
CA ASP A 146 -10.27 10.25 8.03
C ASP A 146 -9.24 10.01 6.93
N TYR A 147 -8.62 8.82 6.92
CA TYR A 147 -7.63 8.47 5.90
C TYR A 147 -8.23 8.49 4.49
N LEU A 148 -9.35 7.79 4.27
CA LEU A 148 -9.96 7.69 2.95
C LEU A 148 -10.43 9.06 2.44
N LEU A 149 -11.03 9.88 3.31
CA LEU A 149 -11.49 11.22 2.97
C LEU A 149 -10.33 12.16 2.64
N ALA A 150 -9.26 12.12 3.45
CA ALA A 150 -8.06 12.92 3.20
C ALA A 150 -7.35 12.52 1.90
N MET A 151 -7.29 11.21 1.60
CA MET A 151 -6.72 10.71 0.34
C MET A 151 -7.55 11.08 -0.88
N GLU A 152 -8.89 11.02 -0.80
CA GLU A 152 -9.77 11.44 -1.88
C GLU A 152 -9.59 12.92 -2.23
N ARG A 153 -9.36 13.77 -1.22
CA ARG A 153 -9.13 15.22 -1.39
C ARG A 153 -7.70 15.59 -1.77
N SER A 154 -6.75 14.71 -1.51
CA SER A 154 -5.31 15.00 -1.59
C SER A 154 -4.83 15.53 -2.95
N PRO A 155 -5.42 15.17 -4.12
CA PRO A 155 -5.00 15.72 -5.41
C PRO A 155 -5.21 17.22 -5.56
N VAL A 156 -6.16 17.78 -4.79
CA VAL A 156 -6.49 19.21 -4.80
C VAL A 156 -6.00 19.91 -3.53
N LYS A 157 -6.08 19.21 -2.38
CA LYS A 157 -5.73 19.75 -1.07
C LYS A 157 -5.06 18.68 -0.22
N ASN A 158 -3.74 18.73 -0.13
CA ASN A 158 -2.93 17.71 0.54
C ASN A 158 -2.70 17.95 2.04
N ILE A 159 -3.20 19.09 2.59
CA ILE A 159 -2.96 19.46 4.01
C ILE A 159 -3.51 18.42 4.97
N GLU A 160 -4.71 17.86 4.68
CA GLU A 160 -5.36 16.91 5.58
C GLU A 160 -4.55 15.61 5.70
N ILE A 161 -4.14 15.03 4.58
CA ILE A 161 -3.34 13.80 4.61
C ILE A 161 -1.94 14.03 5.20
N LYS A 162 -1.30 15.17 4.91
CA LYS A 162 -0.02 15.56 5.53
C LYS A 162 -0.16 15.66 7.05
N PHE A 163 -1.23 16.29 7.54
CA PHE A 163 -1.50 16.43 8.96
C PHE A 163 -1.71 15.07 9.64
N LEU A 164 -2.56 14.21 9.07
CA LEU A 164 -2.83 12.88 9.62
C LEU A 164 -1.57 12.03 9.72
N ILE A 165 -0.82 11.93 8.63
CA ILE A 165 0.40 11.13 8.60
C ILE A 165 1.46 11.72 9.54
N LYS A 166 1.65 13.04 9.55
CA LYS A 166 2.65 13.68 10.42
C LYS A 166 2.40 13.41 11.90
N ASN A 167 1.15 13.44 12.34
CA ASN A 167 0.77 13.14 13.73
C ASN A 167 0.88 11.65 14.09
N ALA A 168 0.89 10.77 13.09
CA ALA A 168 1.04 9.33 13.27
C ALA A 168 2.49 8.84 13.09
N LEU A 169 3.44 9.72 12.75
CA LEU A 169 4.85 9.32 12.63
C LEU A 169 5.42 8.84 13.97
N THR A 170 6.24 7.81 13.88
CA THR A 170 6.99 7.26 15.00
C THR A 170 8.43 6.93 14.59
N ASP A 171 9.36 6.97 15.54
CA ASP A 171 10.74 6.52 15.38
C ASP A 171 10.96 5.02 15.69
N LYS A 172 9.89 4.32 16.03
CA LYS A 172 9.87 2.88 16.24
C LYS A 172 9.88 2.11 14.92
N ILE A 173 10.91 2.32 14.11
CA ILE A 173 10.99 1.86 12.71
C ILE A 173 11.07 0.34 12.52
N ASP A 174 11.52 -0.38 13.56
CA ASP A 174 11.65 -1.84 13.58
C ASP A 174 10.77 -2.47 14.68
N ASP A 175 9.80 -1.73 15.19
CA ASP A 175 8.90 -2.23 16.23
C ASP A 175 7.83 -3.14 15.60
N ARG A 176 7.84 -4.40 16.04
CA ARG A 176 6.90 -5.42 15.56
C ARG A 176 5.44 -5.03 15.79
N GLN A 177 5.12 -4.45 16.96
CA GLN A 177 3.75 -4.08 17.30
C GLN A 177 3.23 -2.94 16.41
N VAL A 178 4.07 -1.94 16.14
CA VAL A 178 3.73 -0.86 15.21
C VAL A 178 3.45 -1.43 13.83
N TYR A 179 4.31 -2.32 13.34
CA TYR A 179 4.14 -2.94 12.03
C TYR A 179 2.86 -3.78 11.93
N MET A 180 2.63 -4.72 12.87
CA MET A 180 1.47 -5.63 12.83
C MET A 180 0.14 -4.87 12.91
N LYS A 181 0.03 -3.91 13.85
CA LYS A 181 -1.15 -3.02 13.93
C LYS A 181 -1.31 -2.17 12.68
N GLY A 182 -0.20 -1.75 12.08
CA GLY A 182 -0.20 -1.01 10.82
C GLY A 182 -0.75 -1.84 9.66
N ILE A 183 -0.38 -3.12 9.56
CA ILE A 183 -0.93 -4.03 8.57
C ILE A 183 -2.44 -4.21 8.78
N ASP A 184 -2.90 -4.45 10.01
CA ASP A 184 -4.33 -4.59 10.30
C ASP A 184 -5.11 -3.33 9.92
N ALA A 185 -4.62 -2.14 10.28
CA ALA A 185 -5.24 -0.87 9.90
C ALA A 185 -5.28 -0.70 8.37
N SER A 186 -4.16 -0.98 7.69
CA SER A 186 -4.04 -0.90 6.23
C SER A 186 -5.04 -1.80 5.51
N TYR A 187 -5.27 -3.01 6.00
CA TYR A 187 -6.25 -3.93 5.44
C TYR A 187 -7.68 -3.48 5.74
N ASN A 188 -7.94 -3.00 6.96
CA ASN A 188 -9.24 -2.47 7.34
C ASN A 188 -9.67 -1.27 6.46
N TYR A 189 -8.74 -0.42 6.01
CA TYR A 189 -9.05 0.69 5.08
C TYR A 189 -9.66 0.21 3.77
N GLU A 190 -9.26 -0.98 3.31
CA GLU A 190 -9.80 -1.61 2.10
C GLU A 190 -11.01 -2.53 2.36
N GLY A 191 -11.45 -2.64 3.63
CA GLY A 191 -12.61 -3.46 4.02
C GLY A 191 -12.27 -4.91 4.40
N TYR A 192 -10.99 -5.24 4.54
CA TYR A 192 -10.52 -6.55 4.98
C TYR A 192 -10.28 -6.54 6.49
N ASN A 193 -11.04 -7.34 7.25
CA ASN A 193 -11.01 -7.36 8.71
C ASN A 193 -11.34 -8.73 9.33
N LEU A 194 -11.20 -9.81 8.56
CA LEU A 194 -11.50 -11.17 9.04
C LEU A 194 -10.37 -11.78 9.84
N TYR A 195 -9.14 -11.36 9.60
CA TYR A 195 -7.94 -11.90 10.22
C TYR A 195 -7.14 -10.80 10.90
N ASN A 196 -6.64 -11.07 12.11
CA ASN A 196 -5.63 -10.23 12.75
C ASN A 196 -4.22 -10.70 12.38
N ALA A 197 -3.28 -9.80 12.24
CA ALA A 197 -1.90 -10.12 11.89
C ALA A 197 -1.23 -11.04 12.93
N GLU A 198 -1.48 -10.78 14.22
CA GLU A 198 -0.94 -11.63 15.30
C GLU A 198 -1.44 -13.07 15.25
N ASP A 199 -2.73 -13.27 14.93
CA ASP A 199 -3.32 -14.62 14.83
C ASP A 199 -2.78 -15.40 13.64
N LEU A 200 -2.50 -14.72 12.52
CA LEU A 200 -1.91 -15.34 11.34
C LEU A 200 -0.43 -15.69 11.55
N GLU A 201 0.30 -14.87 12.29
CA GLU A 201 1.71 -15.11 12.61
C GLU A 201 1.88 -16.37 13.47
N ASN A 202 1.00 -16.59 14.45
CA ASN A 202 1.06 -17.72 15.39
C ASN A 202 0.66 -19.06 14.76
N LYS A 203 0.08 -19.06 13.56
CA LYS A 203 -0.34 -20.28 12.84
C LYS A 203 0.71 -20.80 11.85
N ASN A 204 1.80 -20.07 11.65
CA ASN A 204 2.92 -20.39 10.77
C ASN A 204 4.19 -20.60 11.61
#